data_8c6054ce45faa16a9a98c5ca42650e81
#
_entry.id   8c6054ce45faa16a9a98c5ca42650e81
#
_cell.length_a   1.000
_cell.length_b   1.000
_cell.length_c   1.000
_cell.angle_alpha   90.00
_cell.angle_beta   90.00
_cell.angle_gamma   90.00
#
_symmetry.space_group_name_H-M   'P 1'
#
loop_
_entity.id
_entity.type
_entity.pdbx_description
1 polymer ?
#
loop_
_entity_poly.entity_id
_entity_poly.type
_entity_poly.pdbx_seq_one_letter_code
_entity_poly.pdbx_strand_id
1 'polypeptide(L)'
;MNEKLKEKTREALTSVLPITVIVLMLSVTLVPMEVGTLALFLTGAVLLIVGMGFFQLGAEISMTPLGQGIGGSIVRQKKTWLAVVICFAMGAIITISEPDLQVLANQVAAIPNAVLIWTVAAGVGVFTTVAVLRILYRVPLSKMLLGLYLLLFVVSLFVPNEFLAVAFDAGGVTTGPMTVPFIMALGIGFSAARSDKDSANDSFGLIALCSVGPILMVMLLGIFYHPTETIYDAVQLAPVITTQDVALAFLQDLPHYTAEVLQSTLPIVGVFVLFQALTRSFQPRQLVRMVLGFVYTIIGLILFLTGVNVGFAPVGNLLGSGLGSGPLRWALLPIGMLIGYYIVKAEPAVQVLNEQVEEITGGTISRHAMNRALQAGVAVAVALAMLRVLTGLSIYWVLIPGYAAALIMSRFVPPVFVGIAFDSGGVASGPMTSTFLLPLAMGACSAVGGNVVTDAFGIVALVALAPLIAIQIMGLLYARRTQAQTAPNLLDDTVVELEEY
;
A
#
# COMPACT_ATOMS: atom_id res chain seq x y z
N MET A 1 12.54 23.09 8.31
CA MET A 1 11.21 22.50 8.44
C MET A 1 10.23 23.02 7.41
N ASN A 2 10.08 24.35 7.26
CA ASN A 2 9.16 24.93 6.25
C ASN A 2 9.49 24.53 4.80
N GLU A 3 10.77 24.47 4.42
CA GLU A 3 11.19 24.07 3.07
C GLU A 3 10.80 22.61 2.77
N LYS A 4 11.09 21.66 3.69
CA LYS A 4 10.71 20.25 3.52
C LYS A 4 9.19 20.06 3.47
N LEU A 5 8.43 20.78 4.29
CA LEU A 5 6.97 20.72 4.24
C LEU A 5 6.44 21.23 2.90
N LYS A 6 7.00 22.33 2.39
CA LYS A 6 6.64 22.88 1.08
C LYS A 6 6.96 21.89 -0.05
N GLU A 7 8.09 21.21 0.03
CA GLU A 7 8.50 20.16 -0.91
C GLU A 7 7.49 19.00 -0.89
N LYS A 8 7.18 18.43 0.28
CA LYS A 8 6.21 17.34 0.42
C LYS A 8 4.79 17.74 -0.01
N THR A 9 4.36 18.97 0.30
CA THR A 9 3.06 19.49 -0.18
C THR A 9 3.05 19.67 -1.70
N ARG A 10 4.17 20.06 -2.30
CA ARG A 10 4.30 20.15 -3.77
C ARG A 10 4.27 18.76 -4.42
N GLU A 11 4.92 17.76 -3.81
CA GLU A 11 4.84 16.37 -4.24
C GLU A 11 3.39 15.87 -4.19
N ALA A 12 2.68 16.13 -3.08
CA ALA A 12 1.27 15.79 -2.93
C ALA A 12 0.40 16.46 -4.00
N LEU A 13 0.61 17.76 -4.27
CA LEU A 13 -0.11 18.48 -5.32
C LEU A 13 0.10 17.86 -6.69
N THR A 14 1.34 17.54 -7.07
CA THR A 14 1.64 16.93 -8.37
C THR A 14 1.10 15.52 -8.52
N SER A 15 0.79 14.87 -7.41
CA SER A 15 0.24 13.51 -7.34
C SER A 15 -1.29 13.50 -7.44
N VAL A 16 -1.95 14.39 -6.71
CA VAL A 16 -3.42 14.44 -6.62
C VAL A 16 -4.05 15.19 -7.80
N LEU A 17 -3.38 16.23 -8.30
CA LEU A 17 -3.90 17.08 -9.36
C LEU A 17 -4.34 16.32 -10.63
N PRO A 18 -3.58 15.34 -11.16
CA PRO A 18 -4.02 14.59 -12.34
C PRO A 18 -5.35 13.85 -12.12
N ILE A 19 -5.53 13.23 -10.96
CA ILE A 19 -6.78 12.53 -10.63
C ILE A 19 -7.93 13.54 -10.55
N THR A 20 -7.69 14.67 -9.88
CA THR A 20 -8.67 15.76 -9.79
C THR A 20 -9.11 16.24 -11.17
N VAL A 21 -8.15 16.46 -12.08
CA VAL A 21 -8.45 16.87 -13.46
C VAL A 21 -9.23 15.81 -14.21
N ILE A 22 -8.88 14.52 -14.09
CA ILE A 22 -9.61 13.42 -14.72
C ILE A 22 -11.07 13.40 -14.25
N VAL A 23 -11.29 13.48 -12.92
CA VAL A 23 -12.63 13.49 -12.33
C VAL A 23 -13.44 14.71 -12.83
N LEU A 24 -12.83 15.90 -12.88
CA LEU A 24 -13.47 17.11 -13.42
C LEU A 24 -13.84 16.94 -14.89
N MET A 25 -12.97 16.38 -15.71
CA MET A 25 -13.28 16.13 -17.13
C MET A 25 -14.42 15.13 -17.27
N LEU A 26 -14.43 14.06 -16.48
CA LEU A 26 -15.50 13.05 -16.50
C LEU A 26 -16.83 13.63 -16.02
N SER A 27 -16.81 14.50 -15.01
CA SER A 27 -18.02 15.15 -14.46
C SER A 27 -18.68 16.11 -15.43
N VAL A 28 -17.94 16.68 -16.37
CA VAL A 28 -18.48 17.57 -17.40
C VAL A 28 -18.90 16.80 -18.67
N THR A 29 -18.27 15.65 -18.96
CA THR A 29 -18.42 14.97 -20.23
C THR A 29 -19.31 13.73 -20.16
N LEU A 30 -19.00 12.78 -19.28
CA LEU A 30 -19.62 11.44 -19.28
C LEU A 30 -20.59 11.22 -18.13
N VAL A 31 -20.31 11.76 -16.94
CA VAL A 31 -21.12 11.58 -15.73
C VAL A 31 -21.38 12.94 -15.10
N PRO A 32 -22.37 13.69 -15.58
CA PRO A 32 -22.71 14.99 -15.00
C PRO A 32 -23.03 14.86 -13.51
N MET A 33 -22.37 15.68 -12.68
CA MET A 33 -22.54 15.71 -11.24
C MET A 33 -23.15 17.02 -10.77
N GLU A 34 -23.84 16.96 -9.66
CA GLU A 34 -24.33 18.17 -8.98
C GLU A 34 -23.16 19.05 -8.54
N VAL A 35 -23.37 20.37 -8.59
CA VAL A 35 -22.30 21.35 -8.24
C VAL A 35 -21.84 21.18 -6.79
N GLY A 36 -22.75 20.81 -5.88
CA GLY A 36 -22.41 20.54 -4.48
C GLY A 36 -21.47 19.34 -4.32
N THR A 37 -21.73 18.25 -5.02
CA THR A 37 -20.86 17.06 -5.05
C THR A 37 -19.47 17.39 -5.60
N LEU A 38 -19.42 18.21 -6.64
CA LEU A 38 -18.14 18.67 -7.21
C LEU A 38 -17.38 19.57 -6.24
N ALA A 39 -18.10 20.43 -5.49
CA ALA A 39 -17.51 21.27 -4.46
C ALA A 39 -16.97 20.43 -3.28
N LEU A 40 -17.68 19.37 -2.87
CA LEU A 40 -17.17 18.39 -1.89
C LEU A 40 -15.85 17.76 -2.37
N PHE A 41 -15.83 17.30 -3.62
CA PHE A 41 -14.65 16.68 -4.21
C PHE A 41 -13.45 17.63 -4.24
N LEU A 42 -13.63 18.88 -4.69
CA LEU A 42 -12.54 19.86 -4.76
C LEU A 42 -12.04 20.27 -3.36
N THR A 43 -12.95 20.44 -2.38
CA THR A 43 -12.56 20.70 -1.00
C THR A 43 -11.80 19.51 -0.43
N GLY A 44 -12.27 18.29 -0.68
CA GLY A 44 -11.59 17.05 -0.33
C GLY A 44 -10.20 16.95 -0.95
N ALA A 45 -10.02 17.37 -2.21
CA ALA A 45 -8.71 17.39 -2.87
C ALA A 45 -7.72 18.33 -2.17
N VAL A 46 -8.16 19.52 -1.76
CA VAL A 46 -7.33 20.45 -1.00
C VAL A 46 -6.91 19.86 0.35
N LEU A 47 -7.86 19.30 1.10
CA LEU A 47 -7.57 18.66 2.39
C LEU A 47 -6.61 17.47 2.23
N LEU A 48 -6.80 16.67 1.19
CA LEU A 48 -5.94 15.54 0.86
C LEU A 48 -4.51 16.00 0.53
N ILE A 49 -4.33 17.02 -0.29
CA ILE A 49 -3.00 17.54 -0.65
C ILE A 49 -2.27 18.07 0.58
N VAL A 50 -2.93 18.88 1.39
CA VAL A 50 -2.35 19.43 2.61
C VAL A 50 -2.08 18.31 3.63
N GLY A 51 -3.06 17.44 3.84
CA GLY A 51 -2.96 16.29 4.74
C GLY A 51 -1.80 15.37 4.38
N MET A 52 -1.67 15.02 3.10
CA MET A 52 -0.58 14.19 2.59
C MET A 52 0.81 14.82 2.81
N GLY A 53 0.93 16.13 2.60
CA GLY A 53 2.19 16.84 2.85
C GLY A 53 2.62 16.79 4.33
N PHE A 54 1.70 17.06 5.25
CA PHE A 54 1.94 16.95 6.69
C PHE A 54 2.23 15.52 7.11
N PHE A 55 1.44 14.57 6.62
CA PHE A 55 1.57 13.17 6.95
C PHE A 55 2.93 12.59 6.53
N GLN A 56 3.34 12.78 5.26
CA GLN A 56 4.62 12.27 4.75
C GLN A 56 5.80 12.81 5.54
N LEU A 57 5.82 14.12 5.81
CA LEU A 57 6.87 14.73 6.62
C LEU A 57 6.85 14.19 8.06
N GLY A 58 5.67 14.04 8.63
CA GLY A 58 5.48 13.51 9.99
C GLY A 58 6.00 12.07 10.13
N ALA A 59 5.62 11.20 9.20
CA ALA A 59 6.03 9.80 9.18
C ALA A 59 7.56 9.65 9.00
N GLU A 60 8.16 10.42 8.09
CA GLU A 60 9.62 10.45 7.90
C GLU A 60 10.37 10.83 9.20
N ILE A 61 9.88 11.83 9.92
CA ILE A 61 10.53 12.35 11.12
C ILE A 61 10.29 11.47 12.36
N SER A 62 9.15 10.78 12.47
CA SER A 62 8.76 10.01 13.66
C SER A 62 8.93 8.50 13.49
N MET A 63 8.33 7.89 12.45
CA MET A 63 8.25 6.45 12.29
C MET A 63 9.59 5.83 11.87
N THR A 64 10.33 6.48 10.97
CA THR A 64 11.61 5.97 10.48
C THR A 64 12.66 5.83 11.59
N PRO A 65 12.93 6.87 12.43
CA PRO A 65 13.86 6.71 13.55
C PRO A 65 13.39 5.70 14.59
N LEU A 66 12.07 5.62 14.84
CA LEU A 66 11.49 4.67 15.78
C LEU A 66 11.73 3.22 15.31
N GLY A 67 11.41 2.92 14.04
CA GLY A 67 11.62 1.59 13.47
C GLY A 67 13.10 1.18 13.49
N GLN A 68 14.00 2.06 13.06
CA GLN A 68 15.45 1.82 13.09
C GLN A 68 15.97 1.60 14.51
N GLY A 69 15.51 2.41 15.46
CA GLY A 69 15.91 2.29 16.86
C GLY A 69 15.48 0.98 17.50
N ILE A 70 14.24 0.55 17.25
CA ILE A 70 13.72 -0.74 17.73
C ILE A 70 14.48 -1.89 17.07
N GLY A 71 14.62 -1.89 15.73
CA GLY A 71 15.32 -2.92 14.98
C GLY A 71 16.77 -3.10 15.46
N GLY A 72 17.52 -2.01 15.57
CA GLY A 72 18.89 -2.02 16.06
C GLY A 72 19.01 -2.50 17.52
N SER A 73 18.04 -2.15 18.37
CA SER A 73 18.04 -2.57 19.78
C SER A 73 17.79 -4.07 19.95
N ILE A 74 16.90 -4.64 19.14
CA ILE A 74 16.59 -6.08 19.16
C ILE A 74 17.84 -6.90 18.81
N VAL A 75 18.55 -6.52 17.75
CA VAL A 75 19.78 -7.23 17.32
C VAL A 75 20.86 -7.20 18.39
N ARG A 76 21.05 -6.05 19.05
CA ARG A 76 22.06 -5.90 20.12
C ARG A 76 21.82 -6.81 21.33
N GLN A 77 20.56 -7.12 21.64
CA GLN A 77 20.22 -7.94 22.80
C GLN A 77 20.46 -9.44 22.63
N LYS A 78 20.65 -9.93 21.38
CA LYS A 78 20.93 -11.34 21.03
C LYS A 78 19.95 -12.38 21.62
N LYS A 79 18.76 -11.95 22.07
CA LYS A 79 17.72 -12.81 22.66
C LYS A 79 16.59 -13.00 21.66
N THR A 80 16.55 -14.14 20.98
CA THR A 80 15.55 -14.43 19.93
C THR A 80 14.11 -14.38 20.45
N TRP A 81 13.84 -14.88 21.67
CA TRP A 81 12.48 -14.84 22.23
C TRP A 81 11.96 -13.40 22.41
N LEU A 82 12.85 -12.46 22.80
CA LEU A 82 12.49 -11.05 22.94
C LEU A 82 12.21 -10.41 21.59
N ALA A 83 12.99 -10.76 20.57
CA ALA A 83 12.72 -10.35 19.18
C ALA A 83 11.32 -10.82 18.73
N VAL A 84 10.95 -12.07 19.01
CA VAL A 84 9.64 -12.63 18.69
C VAL A 84 8.52 -11.82 19.34
N VAL A 85 8.59 -11.58 20.65
CA VAL A 85 7.54 -10.86 21.39
C VAL A 85 7.42 -9.41 20.91
N ILE A 86 8.56 -8.70 20.76
CA ILE A 86 8.55 -7.29 20.33
C ILE A 86 8.03 -7.19 18.89
N CYS A 87 8.50 -8.04 17.96
CA CYS A 87 8.06 -7.97 16.55
C CYS A 87 6.58 -8.31 16.40
N PHE A 88 6.08 -9.30 17.15
CA PHE A 88 4.65 -9.60 17.19
C PHE A 88 3.83 -8.42 17.69
N ALA A 89 4.19 -7.88 18.84
CA ALA A 89 3.48 -6.75 19.43
C ALA A 89 3.54 -5.52 18.52
N MET A 90 4.70 -5.21 17.95
CA MET A 90 4.87 -4.08 17.05
C MET A 90 4.08 -4.24 15.75
N GLY A 91 4.15 -5.43 15.13
CA GLY A 91 3.37 -5.71 13.93
C GLY A 91 1.87 -5.59 14.17
N ALA A 92 1.37 -6.11 15.29
CA ALA A 92 -0.04 -6.00 15.64
C ALA A 92 -0.45 -4.53 15.94
N ILE A 93 0.32 -3.81 16.75
CA ILE A 93 0.02 -2.43 17.15
C ILE A 93 0.05 -1.48 15.95
N ILE A 94 1.06 -1.58 15.08
CA ILE A 94 1.16 -0.72 13.91
C ILE A 94 0.01 -0.96 12.94
N THR A 95 -0.45 -2.21 12.81
CA THR A 95 -1.56 -2.58 11.95
C THR A 95 -2.91 -2.08 12.49
N ILE A 96 -3.15 -2.17 13.79
CA ILE A 96 -4.35 -1.55 14.40
C ILE A 96 -4.35 -0.03 14.17
N SER A 97 -3.15 0.57 14.13
CA SER A 97 -2.96 2.01 13.89
C SER A 97 -3.10 2.39 12.40
N GLU A 98 -3.28 1.42 11.49
CA GLU A 98 -3.39 1.69 10.05
C GLU A 98 -4.80 2.15 9.68
N PRO A 99 -4.97 3.42 9.23
CA PRO A 99 -6.29 3.95 8.90
C PRO A 99 -6.99 3.19 7.76
N ASP A 100 -6.23 2.70 6.79
CA ASP A 100 -6.77 1.97 5.65
C ASP A 100 -7.48 0.67 6.05
N LEU A 101 -7.00 0.04 7.12
CA LEU A 101 -7.65 -1.14 7.69
C LEU A 101 -9.02 -0.79 8.27
N GLN A 102 -9.19 0.38 8.89
CA GLN A 102 -10.48 0.86 9.37
C GLN A 102 -11.44 1.09 8.21
N VAL A 103 -10.97 1.72 7.13
CA VAL A 103 -11.76 1.94 5.92
C VAL A 103 -12.23 0.61 5.31
N LEU A 104 -11.33 -0.37 5.17
CA LEU A 104 -11.70 -1.71 4.69
C LEU A 104 -12.73 -2.36 5.61
N ALA A 105 -12.53 -2.31 6.93
CA ALA A 105 -13.45 -2.89 7.90
C ALA A 105 -14.85 -2.29 7.79
N ASN A 106 -14.96 -0.98 7.59
CA ASN A 106 -16.23 -0.29 7.40
C ASN A 106 -16.92 -0.67 6.07
N GLN A 107 -16.16 -1.10 5.05
CA GLN A 107 -16.70 -1.52 3.75
C GLN A 107 -17.15 -2.98 3.73
N VAL A 108 -16.66 -3.82 4.66
CA VAL A 108 -17.00 -5.24 4.74
C VAL A 108 -18.13 -5.46 5.73
N ALA A 109 -19.38 -5.20 5.31
CA ALA A 109 -20.58 -5.30 6.18
C ALA A 109 -20.80 -6.69 6.80
N ALA A 110 -20.23 -7.74 6.20
CA ALA A 110 -20.43 -9.13 6.63
C ALA A 110 -19.70 -9.52 7.93
N ILE A 111 -18.70 -8.72 8.37
CA ILE A 111 -17.85 -9.03 9.52
C ILE A 111 -17.84 -7.83 10.47
N PRO A 112 -18.02 -8.00 11.79
CA PRO A 112 -17.85 -6.91 12.74
C PRO A 112 -16.43 -6.31 12.63
N ASN A 113 -16.33 -4.98 12.52
CA ASN A 113 -15.08 -4.25 12.32
C ASN A 113 -13.98 -4.70 13.29
N ALA A 114 -14.29 -4.82 14.58
CA ALA A 114 -13.32 -5.25 15.58
C ALA A 114 -12.77 -6.65 15.30
N VAL A 115 -13.61 -7.59 14.84
CA VAL A 115 -13.17 -8.96 14.53
C VAL A 115 -12.19 -8.94 13.36
N LEU A 116 -12.52 -8.22 12.29
CA LEU A 116 -11.65 -8.10 11.13
C LEU A 116 -10.31 -7.44 11.51
N ILE A 117 -10.35 -6.29 12.21
CA ILE A 117 -9.16 -5.54 12.60
C ILE A 117 -8.22 -6.38 13.46
N TRP A 118 -8.73 -7.04 14.52
CA TRP A 118 -7.89 -7.88 15.38
C TRP A 118 -7.34 -9.11 14.67
N THR A 119 -8.13 -9.74 13.79
CA THR A 119 -7.68 -10.88 12.99
C THR A 119 -6.52 -10.50 12.07
N VAL A 120 -6.67 -9.39 11.37
CA VAL A 120 -5.66 -8.84 10.46
C VAL A 120 -4.40 -8.42 11.25
N ALA A 121 -4.57 -7.72 12.36
CA ALA A 121 -3.45 -7.30 13.21
C ALA A 121 -2.66 -8.49 13.79
N ALA A 122 -3.34 -9.54 14.21
CA ALA A 122 -2.70 -10.78 14.63
C ALA A 122 -1.89 -11.41 13.48
N GLY A 123 -2.44 -11.40 12.25
CA GLY A 123 -1.75 -11.86 11.05
C GLY A 123 -0.45 -11.11 10.79
N VAL A 124 -0.50 -9.78 10.79
CA VAL A 124 0.70 -8.96 10.60
C VAL A 124 1.69 -9.16 11.75
N GLY A 125 1.23 -9.26 13.00
CA GLY A 125 2.09 -9.54 14.15
C GLY A 125 2.89 -10.83 13.99
N VAL A 126 2.20 -11.94 13.63
CA VAL A 126 2.84 -13.23 13.36
C VAL A 126 3.84 -13.11 12.21
N PHE A 127 3.44 -12.51 11.10
CA PHE A 127 4.29 -12.46 9.91
C PHE A 127 5.41 -11.42 9.99
N THR A 128 5.27 -10.35 10.77
CA THR A 128 6.40 -9.49 11.14
C THR A 128 7.45 -10.30 11.92
N THR A 129 7.01 -11.14 12.84
CA THR A 129 7.90 -12.05 13.57
C THR A 129 8.60 -13.03 12.62
N VAL A 130 7.84 -13.66 11.73
CA VAL A 130 8.37 -14.59 10.71
C VAL A 130 9.38 -13.89 9.80
N ALA A 131 9.09 -12.65 9.38
CA ALA A 131 9.98 -11.85 8.54
C ALA A 131 11.31 -11.55 9.23
N VAL A 132 11.28 -11.21 10.52
CA VAL A 132 12.49 -10.97 11.32
C VAL A 132 13.25 -12.26 11.57
N LEU A 133 12.57 -13.37 11.90
CA LEU A 133 13.22 -14.68 12.05
C LEU A 133 13.87 -15.14 10.75
N ARG A 134 13.24 -14.86 9.58
CA ARG A 134 13.86 -15.11 8.27
C ARG A 134 15.22 -14.42 8.17
N ILE A 135 15.31 -13.14 8.56
CA ILE A 135 16.57 -12.39 8.52
C ILE A 135 17.59 -13.00 9.48
N LEU A 136 17.18 -13.35 10.69
CA LEU A 136 18.07 -13.94 11.71
C LEU A 136 18.61 -15.31 11.29
N TYR A 137 17.77 -16.16 10.70
CA TYR A 137 18.13 -17.51 10.25
C TYR A 137 18.61 -17.57 8.79
N ARG A 138 18.71 -16.44 8.08
CA ARG A 138 19.20 -16.32 6.70
C ARG A 138 18.40 -17.17 5.71
N VAL A 139 17.09 -17.26 5.87
CA VAL A 139 16.23 -18.00 4.96
C VAL A 139 16.02 -17.20 3.67
N PRO A 140 16.27 -17.80 2.46
CA PRO A 140 16.07 -17.09 1.20
C PRO A 140 14.60 -16.67 1.00
N LEU A 141 14.37 -15.38 0.70
CA LEU A 141 13.03 -14.81 0.55
C LEU A 141 12.20 -15.54 -0.50
N SER A 142 12.80 -15.81 -1.68
CA SER A 142 12.08 -16.45 -2.80
C SER A 142 11.53 -17.83 -2.45
N LYS A 143 12.28 -18.64 -1.67
CA LYS A 143 11.81 -19.96 -1.23
C LYS A 143 10.66 -19.84 -0.24
N MET A 144 10.76 -18.88 0.65
CA MET A 144 9.74 -18.63 1.67
C MET A 144 8.46 -18.12 1.03
N LEU A 145 8.54 -17.15 0.13
CA LEU A 145 7.38 -16.66 -0.63
C LEU A 145 6.72 -17.78 -1.43
N LEU A 146 7.51 -18.63 -2.11
CA LEU A 146 6.97 -19.78 -2.84
C LEU A 146 6.14 -20.68 -1.92
N GLY A 147 6.68 -21.08 -0.76
CA GLY A 147 5.98 -21.92 0.20
C GLY A 147 4.71 -21.28 0.76
N LEU A 148 4.78 -19.98 1.09
CA LEU A 148 3.65 -19.25 1.64
C LEU A 148 2.53 -19.04 0.61
N TYR A 149 2.84 -18.65 -0.63
CA TYR A 149 1.81 -18.51 -1.66
C TYR A 149 1.20 -19.85 -2.06
N LEU A 150 1.98 -20.94 -2.09
CA LEU A 150 1.41 -22.28 -2.26
C LEU A 150 0.44 -22.62 -1.11
N LEU A 151 0.81 -22.31 0.14
CA LEU A 151 -0.10 -22.47 1.29
C LEU A 151 -1.36 -21.63 1.12
N LEU A 152 -1.25 -20.36 0.74
CA LEU A 152 -2.40 -19.47 0.50
C LEU A 152 -3.35 -20.05 -0.56
N PHE A 153 -2.81 -20.55 -1.68
CA PHE A 153 -3.65 -21.14 -2.72
C PHE A 153 -4.28 -22.47 -2.31
N VAL A 154 -3.62 -23.28 -1.49
CA VAL A 154 -4.24 -24.48 -0.92
C VAL A 154 -5.36 -24.10 0.04
N VAL A 155 -5.13 -23.14 0.94
CA VAL A 155 -6.16 -22.66 1.88
C VAL A 155 -7.33 -22.03 1.14
N SER A 156 -7.07 -21.27 0.06
CA SER A 156 -8.12 -20.61 -0.72
C SER A 156 -9.17 -21.56 -1.32
N LEU A 157 -8.83 -22.84 -1.51
CA LEU A 157 -9.77 -23.85 -2.01
C LEU A 157 -10.89 -24.18 -1.00
N PHE A 158 -10.68 -23.86 0.26
CA PHE A 158 -11.63 -24.11 1.35
C PHE A 158 -12.38 -22.85 1.80
N VAL A 159 -12.04 -21.68 1.23
CA VAL A 159 -12.60 -20.36 1.60
C VAL A 159 -13.81 -20.06 0.73
N PRO A 160 -14.93 -19.59 1.30
CA PRO A 160 -16.06 -19.09 0.52
C PRO A 160 -15.64 -17.94 -0.40
N ASN A 161 -16.24 -17.88 -1.60
CA ASN A 161 -15.85 -16.88 -2.62
C ASN A 161 -15.99 -15.43 -2.15
N GLU A 162 -16.95 -15.15 -1.27
CA GLU A 162 -17.20 -13.84 -0.67
C GLU A 162 -16.02 -13.36 0.19
N PHE A 163 -15.35 -14.28 0.89
CA PHE A 163 -14.20 -13.94 1.72
C PHE A 163 -12.88 -13.88 0.97
N LEU A 164 -12.79 -14.54 -0.19
CA LEU A 164 -11.55 -14.65 -0.92
C LEU A 164 -11.04 -13.28 -1.39
N ALA A 165 -11.91 -12.50 -2.04
CA ALA A 165 -11.58 -11.19 -2.55
C ALA A 165 -11.18 -10.25 -1.40
N VAL A 166 -11.96 -10.25 -0.32
CA VAL A 166 -11.70 -9.47 0.90
C VAL A 166 -10.37 -9.89 1.56
N ALA A 167 -10.07 -11.20 1.59
CA ALA A 167 -8.82 -11.69 2.17
C ALA A 167 -7.60 -11.17 1.42
N PHE A 168 -7.60 -11.23 0.10
CA PHE A 168 -6.51 -10.68 -0.69
C PHE A 168 -6.42 -9.15 -0.62
N ASP A 169 -7.55 -8.45 -0.58
CA ASP A 169 -7.60 -7.00 -0.38
C ASP A 169 -7.04 -6.60 0.99
N ALA A 170 -7.34 -7.38 2.05
CA ALA A 170 -6.78 -7.14 3.39
C ALA A 170 -5.25 -7.18 3.39
N GLY A 171 -4.63 -8.04 2.58
CA GLY A 171 -3.17 -8.09 2.44
C GLY A 171 -2.56 -6.82 1.85
N GLY A 172 -3.28 -6.16 0.94
CA GLY A 172 -2.85 -4.89 0.35
C GLY A 172 -3.08 -3.69 1.29
N VAL A 173 -4.25 -3.63 1.90
CA VAL A 173 -4.67 -2.50 2.75
C VAL A 173 -3.85 -2.37 4.04
N THR A 174 -3.33 -3.47 4.58
CA THR A 174 -2.58 -3.46 5.85
C THR A 174 -1.19 -2.86 5.77
N THR A 175 -0.68 -2.64 4.58
CA THR A 175 0.64 -2.06 4.34
C THR A 175 0.51 -0.65 3.77
N GLY A 176 -0.14 0.21 4.54
CA GLY A 176 -0.42 1.59 4.19
C GLY A 176 0.60 2.59 4.75
N PRO A 177 0.19 3.86 4.84
CA PRO A 177 1.07 4.98 5.11
C PRO A 177 1.74 4.99 6.50
N MET A 178 1.20 4.30 7.50
CA MET A 178 1.83 4.19 8.83
C MET A 178 2.77 2.98 8.91
N THR A 179 2.31 1.86 8.37
CA THR A 179 2.97 0.56 8.48
C THR A 179 4.24 0.49 7.65
N VAL A 180 4.22 1.01 6.41
CA VAL A 180 5.35 0.93 5.47
C VAL A 180 6.60 1.63 5.99
N PRO A 181 6.59 2.92 6.36
CA PRO A 181 7.80 3.60 6.84
C PRO A 181 8.39 2.92 8.08
N PHE A 182 7.53 2.41 8.96
CA PHE A 182 7.96 1.74 10.18
C PHE A 182 8.60 0.37 9.90
N ILE A 183 7.93 -0.51 9.14
CA ILE A 183 8.43 -1.87 8.85
C ILE A 183 9.71 -1.81 8.02
N MET A 184 9.79 -0.92 7.03
CA MET A 184 11.02 -0.74 6.26
C MET A 184 12.16 -0.24 7.14
N ALA A 185 11.90 0.75 8.00
CA ALA A 185 12.90 1.25 8.93
C ALA A 185 13.34 0.19 9.97
N LEU A 186 12.40 -0.66 10.40
CA LEU A 186 12.70 -1.82 11.24
C LEU A 186 13.67 -2.77 10.53
N GLY A 187 13.43 -3.08 9.26
CA GLY A 187 14.30 -3.89 8.41
C GLY A 187 15.71 -3.29 8.24
N ILE A 188 15.79 -1.99 7.97
CA ILE A 188 17.06 -1.27 7.90
C ILE A 188 17.79 -1.35 9.25
N GLY A 189 17.08 -1.18 10.37
CA GLY A 189 17.66 -1.30 11.71
C GLY A 189 18.23 -2.69 11.99
N PHE A 190 17.55 -3.75 11.53
CA PHE A 190 18.05 -5.12 11.60
C PHE A 190 19.27 -5.33 10.71
N SER A 191 19.23 -4.85 9.47
CA SER A 191 20.30 -5.04 8.50
C SER A 191 21.55 -4.26 8.86
N ALA A 192 21.42 -3.02 9.31
CA ALA A 192 22.53 -2.17 9.74
C ALA A 192 23.32 -2.74 10.95
N ALA A 193 22.66 -3.54 11.79
CA ALA A 193 23.31 -4.21 12.91
C ALA A 193 24.05 -5.50 12.51
N ARG A 194 23.95 -5.92 11.23
CA ARG A 194 24.67 -7.04 10.62
C ARG A 194 25.73 -6.50 9.67
N SER A 195 26.96 -6.98 9.79
CA SER A 195 28.12 -6.56 8.98
C SER A 195 28.29 -7.38 7.69
N ASP A 196 27.24 -8.07 7.23
CA ASP A 196 27.32 -9.01 6.10
C ASP A 196 27.09 -8.30 4.75
N LYS A 197 27.69 -8.84 3.68
CA LYS A 197 27.51 -8.35 2.29
C LYS A 197 26.07 -8.45 1.78
N ASP A 198 25.26 -9.34 2.36
CA ASP A 198 23.86 -9.57 1.98
C ASP A 198 22.86 -8.70 2.76
N SER A 199 23.35 -7.85 3.67
CA SER A 199 22.48 -7.01 4.54
C SER A 199 21.56 -6.10 3.74
N ALA A 200 21.99 -5.56 2.60
CA ALA A 200 21.15 -4.73 1.73
C ALA A 200 19.99 -5.52 1.10
N ASN A 201 20.22 -6.78 0.72
CA ASN A 201 19.17 -7.66 0.19
C ASN A 201 18.16 -8.05 1.26
N ASP A 202 18.60 -8.20 2.51
CA ASP A 202 17.74 -8.57 3.65
C ASP A 202 16.88 -7.42 4.16
N SER A 203 17.17 -6.16 3.76
CA SER A 203 16.34 -5.00 4.10
C SER A 203 14.97 -5.03 3.43
N PHE A 204 14.84 -5.76 2.32
CA PHE A 204 13.59 -5.92 1.57
C PHE A 204 12.91 -7.26 1.85
N GLY A 205 11.62 -7.33 1.55
CA GLY A 205 10.79 -8.51 1.71
C GLY A 205 10.07 -8.60 3.06
N LEU A 206 10.21 -7.59 3.93
CA LEU A 206 9.47 -7.56 5.19
C LEU A 206 8.00 -7.21 4.96
N ILE A 207 7.73 -6.20 4.15
CA ILE A 207 6.37 -5.78 3.81
C ILE A 207 5.64 -6.91 3.09
N ALA A 208 6.32 -7.57 2.14
CA ALA A 208 5.80 -8.73 1.42
C ALA A 208 5.31 -9.83 2.37
N LEU A 209 6.11 -10.17 3.36
CA LEU A 209 5.73 -11.18 4.36
C LEU A 209 4.59 -10.68 5.26
N CYS A 210 4.64 -9.41 5.69
CA CYS A 210 3.56 -8.82 6.48
C CYS A 210 2.22 -8.78 5.72
N SER A 211 2.22 -8.67 4.39
CA SER A 211 0.99 -8.73 3.58
C SER A 211 0.40 -10.15 3.49
N VAL A 212 1.22 -11.19 3.55
CA VAL A 212 0.75 -12.59 3.54
C VAL A 212 -0.06 -12.94 4.79
N GLY A 213 0.31 -12.38 5.94
CA GLY A 213 -0.34 -12.62 7.22
C GLY A 213 -1.85 -12.31 7.21
N PRO A 214 -2.25 -11.09 6.88
CA PRO A 214 -3.64 -10.70 6.73
C PRO A 214 -4.43 -11.60 5.78
N ILE A 215 -3.85 -11.88 4.60
CA ILE A 215 -4.51 -12.76 3.61
C ILE A 215 -4.85 -14.11 4.25
N LEU A 216 -3.86 -14.74 4.87
CA LEU A 216 -4.04 -16.04 5.51
C LEU A 216 -5.06 -15.99 6.67
N MET A 217 -4.96 -14.97 7.52
CA MET A 217 -5.83 -14.86 8.69
C MET A 217 -7.28 -14.55 8.32
N VAL A 218 -7.52 -13.70 7.30
CA VAL A 218 -8.89 -13.44 6.81
C VAL A 218 -9.45 -14.65 6.06
N MET A 219 -8.62 -15.41 5.34
CA MET A 219 -9.04 -16.70 4.77
C MET A 219 -9.47 -17.68 5.86
N LEU A 220 -8.67 -17.82 6.92
CA LEU A 220 -9.03 -18.68 8.06
C LEU A 220 -10.30 -18.16 8.76
N LEU A 221 -10.44 -16.86 8.94
CA LEU A 221 -11.66 -16.27 9.47
C LEU A 221 -12.87 -16.67 8.60
N GLY A 222 -12.76 -16.59 7.26
CA GLY A 222 -13.83 -16.96 6.34
C GLY A 222 -14.22 -18.44 6.37
N ILE A 223 -13.31 -19.33 6.78
CA ILE A 223 -13.63 -20.77 6.95
C ILE A 223 -14.47 -21.00 8.22
N PHE A 224 -14.17 -20.27 9.30
CA PHE A 224 -14.83 -20.50 10.60
C PHE A 224 -16.01 -19.56 10.87
N TYR A 225 -16.04 -18.40 10.20
CA TYR A 225 -17.05 -17.38 10.39
C TYR A 225 -18.05 -17.39 9.23
N HIS A 226 -19.30 -17.73 9.53
CA HIS A 226 -20.39 -17.77 8.54
C HIS A 226 -21.32 -16.57 8.78
N PRO A 227 -21.18 -15.46 8.06
CA PRO A 227 -22.09 -14.34 8.17
C PRO A 227 -23.48 -14.71 7.66
N THR A 228 -24.51 -14.23 8.37
CA THR A 228 -25.90 -14.56 8.06
C THR A 228 -26.47 -13.78 6.88
N GLU A 229 -25.93 -12.60 6.56
CA GLU A 229 -26.35 -11.76 5.43
C GLU A 229 -25.20 -10.89 4.92
N THR A 230 -25.00 -10.83 3.60
CA THR A 230 -24.05 -9.97 2.92
C THR A 230 -24.81 -8.92 2.10
N ILE A 231 -25.55 -8.03 2.75
CA ILE A 231 -26.20 -6.92 2.06
C ILE A 231 -25.22 -5.74 2.06
N TYR A 232 -24.80 -5.33 0.87
CA TYR A 232 -24.08 -4.07 0.69
C TYR A 232 -25.09 -2.94 0.55
N ASP A 233 -25.14 -2.05 1.55
CA ASP A 233 -25.89 -0.81 1.45
C ASP A 233 -25.10 0.18 0.61
N ALA A 234 -25.68 0.57 -0.52
CA ALA A 234 -25.07 1.61 -1.36
C ALA A 234 -24.92 2.91 -0.56
N VAL A 235 -23.74 3.50 -0.63
CA VAL A 235 -23.45 4.79 0.04
C VAL A 235 -24.47 5.83 -0.45
N GLN A 236 -25.43 6.17 0.40
CA GLN A 236 -26.39 7.23 0.12
C GLN A 236 -25.73 8.58 0.45
N LEU A 237 -25.43 9.34 -0.58
CA LEU A 237 -24.97 10.71 -0.39
C LEU A 237 -26.15 11.58 0.04
N ALA A 238 -25.99 12.28 1.16
CA ALA A 238 -26.89 13.36 1.51
C ALA A 238 -26.83 14.42 0.38
N PRO A 239 -27.96 14.98 -0.07
CA PRO A 239 -27.97 15.99 -1.11
C PRO A 239 -27.21 17.23 -0.63
N VAL A 240 -26.11 17.55 -1.30
CA VAL A 240 -25.28 18.73 -1.02
C VAL A 240 -25.58 19.77 -2.10
N ILE A 241 -26.33 20.80 -1.76
CA ILE A 241 -26.81 21.81 -2.71
C ILE A 241 -26.04 23.12 -2.54
N THR A 242 -25.74 23.50 -1.31
CA THR A 242 -25.12 24.78 -0.99
C THR A 242 -23.66 24.64 -0.53
N THR A 243 -22.91 25.73 -0.59
CA THR A 243 -21.55 25.78 0.01
C THR A 243 -21.56 25.57 1.52
N GLN A 244 -22.68 25.91 2.18
CA GLN A 244 -22.87 25.64 3.59
C GLN A 244 -22.99 24.15 3.87
N ASP A 245 -23.71 23.40 3.03
CA ASP A 245 -23.84 21.93 3.15
C ASP A 245 -22.48 21.27 2.99
N VAL A 246 -21.63 21.75 2.04
CA VAL A 246 -20.25 21.30 1.89
C VAL A 246 -19.45 21.51 3.18
N ALA A 247 -19.49 22.72 3.73
CA ALA A 247 -18.78 23.03 4.98
C ALA A 247 -19.29 22.18 6.15
N LEU A 248 -20.59 22.00 6.26
CA LEU A 248 -21.21 21.19 7.31
C LEU A 248 -20.82 19.70 7.19
N ALA A 249 -20.78 19.15 5.98
CA ALA A 249 -20.35 17.76 5.75
C ALA A 249 -18.93 17.52 6.31
N PHE A 250 -17.97 18.39 5.99
CA PHE A 250 -16.61 18.28 6.53
C PHE A 250 -16.57 18.53 8.04
N LEU A 251 -17.31 19.51 8.57
CA LEU A 251 -17.31 19.81 10.00
C LEU A 251 -17.97 18.73 10.85
N GLN A 252 -18.98 18.03 10.31
CA GLN A 252 -19.67 16.93 11.01
C GLN A 252 -18.79 15.68 11.08
N ASP A 253 -18.04 15.37 10.02
CA ASP A 253 -17.22 14.17 9.94
C ASP A 253 -15.79 14.37 10.51
N LEU A 254 -15.30 15.60 10.57
CA LEU A 254 -13.97 15.92 11.14
C LEU A 254 -13.76 15.39 12.57
N PRO A 255 -14.72 15.50 13.52
CA PRO A 255 -14.58 14.92 14.86
C PRO A 255 -14.48 13.39 14.82
N HIS A 256 -15.22 12.74 13.93
CA HIS A 256 -15.17 11.28 13.74
C HIS A 256 -13.78 10.84 13.31
N TYR A 257 -13.23 11.39 12.21
CA TYR A 257 -11.88 11.07 11.75
C TYR A 257 -10.79 11.51 12.71
N THR A 258 -11.01 12.58 13.48
CA THR A 258 -10.10 12.99 14.56
C THR A 258 -10.03 11.91 15.65
N ALA A 259 -11.18 11.40 16.09
CA ALA A 259 -11.23 10.33 17.09
C ALA A 259 -10.59 9.04 16.57
N GLU A 260 -10.89 8.66 15.33
CA GLU A 260 -10.33 7.49 14.66
C GLU A 260 -8.80 7.56 14.56
N VAL A 261 -8.24 8.67 14.07
CA VAL A 261 -6.80 8.89 13.97
C VAL A 261 -6.13 8.92 15.33
N LEU A 262 -6.72 9.57 16.33
CA LEU A 262 -6.17 9.57 17.68
C LEU A 262 -6.17 8.15 18.27
N GLN A 263 -7.28 7.43 18.13
CA GLN A 263 -7.41 6.06 18.63
C GLN A 263 -6.42 5.11 17.95
N SER A 264 -6.21 5.24 16.66
CA SER A 264 -5.26 4.42 15.91
C SER A 264 -3.81 4.79 16.18
N THR A 265 -3.47 6.08 16.36
CA THR A 265 -2.09 6.55 16.55
C THR A 265 -1.61 6.43 18.00
N LEU A 266 -2.53 6.49 18.98
CA LEU A 266 -2.18 6.47 20.41
C LEU A 266 -1.36 5.23 20.84
N PRO A 267 -1.66 4.01 20.37
CA PRO A 267 -0.86 2.83 20.69
C PRO A 267 0.59 2.95 20.26
N ILE A 268 0.85 3.50 19.07
CA ILE A 268 2.22 3.64 18.55
C ILE A 268 3.00 4.74 19.30
N VAL A 269 2.33 5.82 19.70
CA VAL A 269 2.90 6.84 20.58
C VAL A 269 3.21 6.23 21.95
N GLY A 270 2.35 5.38 22.48
CA GLY A 270 2.59 4.61 23.71
C GLY A 270 3.84 3.73 23.61
N VAL A 271 4.00 3.02 22.49
CA VAL A 271 5.22 2.25 22.23
C VAL A 271 6.46 3.13 22.16
N PHE A 272 6.40 4.27 21.48
CA PHE A 272 7.50 5.23 21.42
C PHE A 272 7.94 5.69 22.82
N VAL A 273 6.99 6.07 23.67
CA VAL A 273 7.26 6.50 25.05
C VAL A 273 7.86 5.34 25.87
N LEU A 274 7.27 4.14 25.76
CA LEU A 274 7.76 2.95 26.46
C LEU A 274 9.18 2.58 26.01
N PHE A 275 9.41 2.56 24.70
CA PHE A 275 10.73 2.26 24.14
C PHE A 275 11.79 3.26 24.63
N GLN A 276 11.48 4.54 24.60
CA GLN A 276 12.39 5.58 25.10
C GLN A 276 12.66 5.47 26.61
N ALA A 277 11.62 5.19 27.40
CA ALA A 277 11.76 5.02 28.86
C ALA A 277 12.68 3.83 29.20
N LEU A 278 12.57 2.73 28.46
CA LEU A 278 13.34 1.51 28.70
C LEU A 278 14.77 1.58 28.15
N THR A 279 14.96 2.18 26.98
CA THR A 279 16.25 2.12 26.26
C THR A 279 17.05 3.41 26.32
N ARG A 280 16.37 4.54 26.50
CA ARG A 280 16.96 5.91 26.43
C ARG A 280 17.79 6.11 25.16
N SER A 281 17.37 5.49 24.05
CA SER A 281 18.14 5.43 22.82
C SER A 281 18.20 6.77 22.06
N PHE A 282 17.20 7.63 22.27
CA PHE A 282 17.11 8.91 21.56
C PHE A 282 17.57 10.08 22.40
N GLN A 283 18.34 10.98 21.78
CA GLN A 283 18.78 12.23 22.42
C GLN A 283 17.61 13.23 22.57
N PRO A 284 17.63 14.18 23.52
CA PRO A 284 16.54 15.13 23.75
C PRO A 284 16.13 15.93 22.50
N ARG A 285 17.09 16.36 21.67
CA ARG A 285 16.80 17.06 20.42
C ARG A 285 16.07 16.18 19.38
N GLN A 286 16.43 14.90 19.33
CA GLN A 286 15.79 13.93 18.46
C GLN A 286 14.38 13.60 18.94
N LEU A 287 14.18 13.48 20.27
CA LEU A 287 12.86 13.27 20.86
C LEU A 287 11.89 14.40 20.51
N VAL A 288 12.31 15.65 20.65
CA VAL A 288 11.45 16.80 20.28
C VAL A 288 11.08 16.74 18.81
N ARG A 289 12.02 16.39 17.92
CA ARG A 289 11.72 16.24 16.47
C ARG A 289 10.72 15.12 16.23
N MET A 290 10.88 13.96 16.89
CA MET A 290 9.97 12.82 16.75
C MET A 290 8.56 13.16 17.25
N VAL A 291 8.43 13.84 18.39
CA VAL A 291 7.14 14.31 18.91
C VAL A 291 6.46 15.27 17.92
N LEU A 292 7.20 16.23 17.37
CA LEU A 292 6.68 17.10 16.31
C LEU A 292 6.31 16.31 15.06
N GLY A 293 7.06 15.26 14.72
CA GLY A 293 6.72 14.33 13.65
C GLY A 293 5.39 13.64 13.89
N PHE A 294 5.13 13.12 15.10
CA PHE A 294 3.84 12.53 15.47
C PHE A 294 2.69 13.53 15.36
N VAL A 295 2.88 14.78 15.81
CA VAL A 295 1.86 15.83 15.67
C VAL A 295 1.56 16.09 14.18
N TYR A 296 2.58 16.18 13.33
CA TYR A 296 2.38 16.34 11.88
C TYR A 296 1.68 15.13 11.26
N THR A 297 2.05 13.91 11.66
CA THR A 297 1.39 12.68 11.22
C THR A 297 -0.09 12.71 11.58
N ILE A 298 -0.46 13.04 12.81
CA ILE A 298 -1.85 13.08 13.28
C ILE A 298 -2.65 14.14 12.52
N ILE A 299 -2.16 15.37 12.44
CA ILE A 299 -2.84 16.45 11.69
C ILE A 299 -2.99 16.06 10.22
N GLY A 300 -1.90 15.53 9.62
CA GLY A 300 -1.89 15.11 8.25
C GLY A 300 -2.90 14.01 7.96
N LEU A 301 -2.99 12.98 8.81
CA LEU A 301 -3.94 11.88 8.66
C LEU A 301 -5.39 12.33 8.83
N ILE A 302 -5.69 13.23 9.81
CA ILE A 302 -7.03 13.77 10.00
C ILE A 302 -7.50 14.48 8.72
N LEU A 303 -6.68 15.38 8.19
CA LEU A 303 -7.01 16.11 6.97
C LEU A 303 -7.12 15.19 5.75
N PHE A 304 -6.19 14.22 5.64
CA PHE A 304 -6.17 13.25 4.55
C PHE A 304 -7.43 12.38 4.56
N LEU A 305 -7.74 11.71 5.68
CA LEU A 305 -8.90 10.81 5.79
C LEU A 305 -10.21 11.56 5.63
N THR A 306 -10.33 12.75 6.23
CA THR A 306 -11.53 13.59 6.05
C THR A 306 -11.71 13.97 4.58
N GLY A 307 -10.62 14.40 3.91
CA GLY A 307 -10.65 14.76 2.49
C GLY A 307 -11.02 13.61 1.57
N VAL A 308 -10.48 12.42 1.85
CA VAL A 308 -10.72 11.22 1.05
C VAL A 308 -12.13 10.68 1.26
N ASN A 309 -12.55 10.47 2.50
CA ASN A 309 -13.83 9.81 2.79
C ASN A 309 -15.04 10.72 2.52
N VAL A 310 -14.94 12.01 2.81
CA VAL A 310 -16.05 12.96 2.54
C VAL A 310 -16.08 13.41 1.09
N GLY A 311 -14.90 13.58 0.45
CA GLY A 311 -14.81 14.13 -0.90
C GLY A 311 -14.60 13.10 -2.01
N PHE A 312 -13.60 12.21 -1.85
CA PHE A 312 -13.17 11.31 -2.94
C PHE A 312 -14.00 10.03 -3.05
N ALA A 313 -14.26 9.33 -1.96
CA ALA A 313 -14.95 8.05 -1.97
C ALA A 313 -16.39 8.16 -2.55
N PRO A 314 -17.20 9.15 -2.13
CA PRO A 314 -18.52 9.34 -2.72
C PRO A 314 -18.49 9.61 -4.22
N VAL A 315 -17.57 10.44 -4.67
CA VAL A 315 -17.43 10.77 -6.09
C VAL A 315 -16.91 9.57 -6.88
N GLY A 316 -16.01 8.76 -6.31
CA GLY A 316 -15.60 7.49 -6.90
C GLY A 316 -16.80 6.57 -7.18
N ASN A 317 -17.67 6.40 -6.19
CA ASN A 317 -18.87 5.58 -6.30
C ASN A 317 -19.86 6.13 -7.37
N LEU A 318 -20.11 7.44 -7.37
CA LEU A 318 -20.97 8.10 -8.37
C LEU A 318 -20.42 7.96 -9.78
N LEU A 319 -19.11 8.15 -9.98
CA LEU A 319 -18.46 7.94 -11.27
C LEU A 319 -18.60 6.50 -11.73
N GLY A 320 -18.37 5.54 -10.84
CA GLY A 320 -18.52 4.12 -11.12
C GLY A 320 -19.95 3.79 -11.55
N SER A 321 -20.93 4.22 -10.78
CA SER A 321 -22.36 3.96 -11.07
C SER A 321 -22.82 4.64 -12.35
N GLY A 322 -22.41 5.88 -12.59
CA GLY A 322 -22.77 6.62 -13.80
C GLY A 322 -22.16 6.02 -15.07
N LEU A 323 -20.91 5.61 -15.02
CA LEU A 323 -20.25 4.92 -16.14
C LEU A 323 -20.80 3.51 -16.35
N GLY A 324 -21.07 2.77 -15.27
CA GLY A 324 -21.57 1.39 -15.32
C GLY A 324 -22.98 1.26 -15.88
N SER A 325 -23.87 2.22 -15.58
CA SER A 325 -25.25 2.23 -16.05
C SER A 325 -25.43 2.69 -17.51
N GLY A 326 -24.41 3.35 -18.07
CA GLY A 326 -24.48 3.96 -19.40
C GLY A 326 -24.17 3.00 -20.58
N PRO A 327 -24.49 3.42 -21.82
CA PRO A 327 -24.13 2.66 -23.03
C PRO A 327 -22.61 2.56 -23.21
N LEU A 328 -21.86 3.47 -22.61
CA LEU A 328 -20.39 3.53 -22.66
C LEU A 328 -19.71 2.79 -21.49
N ARG A 329 -20.37 1.79 -20.88
CA ARG A 329 -19.79 1.04 -19.74
C ARG A 329 -18.38 0.49 -19.99
N TRP A 330 -18.05 0.16 -21.22
CA TRP A 330 -16.71 -0.30 -21.60
C TRP A 330 -15.63 0.81 -21.52
N ALA A 331 -16.03 2.09 -21.44
CA ALA A 331 -15.10 3.19 -21.17
C ALA A 331 -14.50 3.11 -19.76
N LEU A 332 -15.10 2.33 -18.84
CA LEU A 332 -14.50 2.02 -17.54
C LEU A 332 -13.10 1.42 -17.67
N LEU A 333 -12.79 0.64 -18.72
CA LEU A 333 -11.47 0.04 -18.90
C LEU A 333 -10.39 1.11 -19.15
N PRO A 334 -10.46 1.93 -20.22
CA PRO A 334 -9.44 2.96 -20.46
C PRO A 334 -9.44 4.06 -19.37
N ILE A 335 -10.59 4.41 -18.81
CA ILE A 335 -10.69 5.37 -17.69
C ILE A 335 -10.04 4.79 -16.45
N GLY A 336 -10.35 3.54 -16.07
CA GLY A 336 -9.72 2.84 -14.97
C GLY A 336 -8.20 2.70 -15.16
N MET A 337 -7.76 2.40 -16.37
CA MET A 337 -6.33 2.36 -16.72
C MET A 337 -5.65 3.72 -16.51
N LEU A 338 -6.28 4.80 -16.93
CA LEU A 338 -5.76 6.15 -16.74
C LEU A 338 -5.72 6.56 -15.27
N ILE A 339 -6.77 6.27 -14.52
CA ILE A 339 -6.83 6.51 -13.08
C ILE A 339 -5.74 5.67 -12.36
N GLY A 340 -5.64 4.37 -12.67
CA GLY A 340 -4.63 3.48 -12.11
C GLY A 340 -3.19 3.94 -12.36
N TYR A 341 -2.93 4.52 -13.54
CA TYR A 341 -1.63 5.10 -13.87
C TYR A 341 -1.24 6.25 -12.90
N TYR A 342 -2.19 7.12 -12.57
CA TYR A 342 -1.92 8.27 -11.71
C TYR A 342 -2.07 7.99 -10.22
N ILE A 343 -2.90 7.03 -9.83
CA ILE A 343 -3.20 6.77 -8.41
C ILE A 343 -1.97 6.31 -7.62
N VAL A 344 -1.11 5.50 -8.23
CA VAL A 344 0.16 5.05 -7.63
C VAL A 344 1.06 6.23 -7.25
N LYS A 345 1.02 7.29 -8.05
CA LYS A 345 1.79 8.50 -7.79
C LYS A 345 1.23 9.28 -6.60
N ALA A 346 -0.07 9.12 -6.33
CA ALA A 346 -0.76 9.73 -5.20
C ALA A 346 -0.62 8.91 -3.90
N GLU A 347 -0.05 7.70 -3.95
CA GLU A 347 0.15 6.88 -2.75
C GLU A 347 1.38 7.33 -1.96
N PRO A 348 1.21 7.79 -0.69
CA PRO A 348 2.33 8.27 0.13
C PRO A 348 3.41 7.21 0.37
N ALA A 349 2.97 5.98 0.63
CA ALA A 349 3.85 4.86 0.93
C ALA A 349 4.76 4.48 -0.27
N VAL A 350 4.27 4.64 -1.51
CA VAL A 350 5.06 4.42 -2.73
C VAL A 350 6.23 5.39 -2.82
N GLN A 351 6.04 6.65 -2.43
CA GLN A 351 7.12 7.63 -2.46
C GLN A 351 8.21 7.25 -1.46
N VAL A 352 7.83 6.85 -0.24
CA VAL A 352 8.77 6.38 0.80
C VAL A 352 9.56 5.16 0.30
N LEU A 353 8.88 4.17 -0.29
CA LEU A 353 9.55 2.98 -0.85
C LEU A 353 10.55 3.36 -1.93
N ASN A 354 10.15 4.20 -2.89
CA ASN A 354 11.01 4.62 -3.99
C ASN A 354 12.26 5.37 -3.52
N GLU A 355 12.13 6.22 -2.48
CA GLU A 355 13.26 6.91 -1.84
C GLU A 355 14.21 5.90 -1.21
N GLN A 356 13.69 4.96 -0.46
CA GLN A 356 14.53 3.96 0.21
C GLN A 356 15.19 2.99 -0.77
N VAL A 357 14.49 2.59 -1.85
CA VAL A 357 15.10 1.76 -2.91
C VAL A 357 16.26 2.49 -3.57
N GLU A 358 16.10 3.76 -3.93
CA GLU A 358 17.16 4.58 -4.55
C GLU A 358 18.36 4.73 -3.60
N GLU A 359 18.10 5.00 -2.32
CA GLU A 359 19.13 5.18 -1.28
C GLU A 359 19.90 3.87 -1.02
N ILE A 360 19.20 2.75 -0.79
CA ILE A 360 19.81 1.44 -0.48
C ILE A 360 20.59 0.90 -1.69
N THR A 361 20.11 1.13 -2.92
CA THR A 361 20.77 0.69 -4.14
C THR A 361 21.85 1.65 -4.66
N GLY A 362 22.09 2.76 -3.93
CA GLY A 362 23.07 3.77 -4.34
C GLY A 362 22.74 4.41 -5.68
N GLY A 363 21.43 4.60 -5.99
CA GLY A 363 20.96 5.18 -7.24
C GLY A 363 20.94 4.23 -8.44
N THR A 364 21.36 2.97 -8.27
CA THR A 364 21.32 1.96 -9.33
C THR A 364 19.91 1.73 -9.87
N ILE A 365 18.92 1.76 -8.97
CA ILE A 365 17.49 1.74 -9.30
C ILE A 365 16.94 3.12 -9.00
N SER A 366 16.67 3.92 -10.04
CA SER A 366 16.19 5.27 -9.87
C SER A 366 14.69 5.31 -9.55
N ARG A 367 14.25 6.30 -8.75
CA ARG A 367 12.83 6.57 -8.46
C ARG A 367 11.99 6.65 -9.73
N HIS A 368 12.51 7.29 -10.79
CA HIS A 368 11.78 7.46 -12.04
C HIS A 368 11.50 6.13 -12.74
N ALA A 369 12.46 5.20 -12.72
CA ALA A 369 12.27 3.86 -13.29
C ALA A 369 11.24 3.07 -12.49
N MET A 370 11.34 3.11 -11.16
CA MET A 370 10.38 2.49 -10.23
C MET A 370 8.98 3.02 -10.46
N ASN A 371 8.80 4.35 -10.42
CA ASN A 371 7.50 4.99 -10.62
C ASN A 371 6.86 4.60 -11.97
N ARG A 372 7.64 4.60 -13.07
CA ARG A 372 7.10 4.21 -14.38
C ARG A 372 6.67 2.74 -14.44
N ALA A 373 7.45 1.85 -13.84
CA ALA A 373 7.11 0.43 -13.78
C ALA A 373 5.84 0.19 -12.96
N LEU A 374 5.74 0.82 -11.79
CA LEU A 374 4.56 0.76 -10.93
C LEU A 374 3.32 1.33 -11.61
N GLN A 375 3.43 2.53 -12.21
CA GLN A 375 2.33 3.19 -12.92
C GLN A 375 1.80 2.32 -14.07
N ALA A 376 2.69 1.77 -14.90
CA ALA A 376 2.29 0.91 -16.00
C ALA A 376 1.63 -0.38 -15.51
N GLY A 377 2.20 -1.02 -14.48
CA GLY A 377 1.65 -2.24 -13.89
C GLY A 377 0.25 -2.02 -13.32
N VAL A 378 0.11 -1.00 -12.48
CA VAL A 378 -1.18 -0.69 -11.83
C VAL A 378 -2.23 -0.22 -12.84
N ALA A 379 -1.85 0.52 -13.88
CA ALA A 379 -2.77 0.85 -14.96
C ALA A 379 -3.40 -0.40 -15.59
N VAL A 380 -2.60 -1.42 -15.89
CA VAL A 380 -3.09 -2.70 -16.41
C VAL A 380 -3.95 -3.43 -15.38
N ALA A 381 -3.54 -3.45 -14.11
CA ALA A 381 -4.29 -4.10 -13.04
C ALA A 381 -5.68 -3.49 -12.85
N VAL A 382 -5.79 -2.15 -12.87
CA VAL A 382 -7.09 -1.47 -12.75
C VAL A 382 -7.97 -1.73 -13.98
N ALA A 383 -7.40 -1.77 -15.19
CA ALA A 383 -8.15 -2.17 -16.38
C ALA A 383 -8.71 -3.61 -16.24
N LEU A 384 -7.89 -4.56 -15.74
CA LEU A 384 -8.34 -5.93 -15.46
C LEU A 384 -9.40 -5.99 -14.35
N ALA A 385 -9.28 -5.16 -13.31
CA ALA A 385 -10.30 -5.05 -12.28
C ALA A 385 -11.63 -4.52 -12.84
N MET A 386 -11.60 -3.49 -13.67
CA MET A 386 -12.81 -2.98 -14.34
C MET A 386 -13.40 -4.01 -15.32
N LEU A 387 -12.56 -4.75 -16.05
CA LEU A 387 -13.01 -5.86 -16.89
C LEU A 387 -13.74 -6.91 -16.04
N ARG A 388 -13.19 -7.25 -14.88
CA ARG A 388 -13.78 -8.21 -13.95
C ARG A 388 -15.14 -7.73 -13.45
N VAL A 389 -15.24 -6.46 -13.04
CA VAL A 389 -16.51 -5.83 -12.61
C VAL A 389 -17.57 -5.91 -13.71
N LEU A 390 -17.20 -5.66 -14.99
CA LEU A 390 -18.13 -5.67 -16.11
C LEU A 390 -18.56 -7.06 -16.56
N THR A 391 -17.74 -8.09 -16.32
CA THR A 391 -17.95 -9.44 -16.85
C THR A 391 -18.30 -10.48 -15.78
N GLY A 392 -18.17 -10.15 -14.49
CA GLY A 392 -18.31 -11.12 -13.39
C GLY A 392 -17.21 -12.19 -13.39
N LEU A 393 -16.04 -11.92 -13.99
CA LEU A 393 -14.94 -12.88 -14.04
C LEU A 393 -14.42 -13.18 -12.64
N SER A 394 -14.32 -14.46 -12.28
CA SER A 394 -13.78 -14.86 -10.98
C SER A 394 -12.35 -14.36 -10.79
N ILE A 395 -12.06 -13.88 -9.57
CA ILE A 395 -10.74 -13.34 -9.20
C ILE A 395 -9.61 -14.38 -9.35
N TYR A 396 -9.90 -15.66 -9.25
CA TYR A 396 -8.94 -16.74 -9.44
C TYR A 396 -8.26 -16.73 -10.81
N TRP A 397 -9.00 -16.36 -11.87
CA TRP A 397 -8.46 -16.29 -13.23
C TRP A 397 -7.36 -15.24 -13.41
N VAL A 398 -7.26 -14.30 -12.49
CA VAL A 398 -6.22 -13.26 -12.52
C VAL A 398 -5.17 -13.52 -11.45
N LEU A 399 -5.57 -13.84 -10.20
CA LEU A 399 -4.63 -14.02 -9.10
C LEU A 399 -3.73 -15.23 -9.30
N ILE A 400 -4.28 -16.40 -9.67
CA ILE A 400 -3.47 -17.61 -9.81
C ILE A 400 -2.39 -17.46 -10.89
N PRO A 401 -2.73 -17.08 -12.16
CA PRO A 401 -1.69 -16.88 -13.17
C PRO A 401 -0.73 -15.75 -12.83
N GLY A 402 -1.22 -14.66 -12.22
CA GLY A 402 -0.41 -13.52 -11.85
C GLY A 402 0.64 -13.85 -10.80
N TYR A 403 0.24 -14.47 -9.69
CA TYR A 403 1.19 -14.92 -8.67
C TYR A 403 2.09 -16.05 -9.16
N ALA A 404 1.59 -16.98 -9.98
CA ALA A 404 2.42 -18.00 -10.61
C ALA A 404 3.50 -17.37 -11.48
N ALA A 405 3.14 -16.38 -12.32
CA ALA A 405 4.11 -15.63 -13.11
C ALA A 405 5.15 -14.92 -12.24
N ALA A 406 4.72 -14.22 -11.19
CA ALA A 406 5.62 -13.53 -10.26
C ALA A 406 6.58 -14.50 -9.55
N LEU A 407 6.09 -15.66 -9.09
CA LEU A 407 6.90 -16.67 -8.43
C LEU A 407 7.88 -17.37 -9.41
N ILE A 408 7.47 -17.62 -10.64
CA ILE A 408 8.36 -18.16 -11.68
C ILE A 408 9.46 -17.15 -12.02
N MET A 409 9.06 -15.88 -12.22
CA MET A 409 10.03 -14.81 -12.54
C MET A 409 11.06 -14.61 -11.43
N SER A 410 10.69 -14.82 -10.16
CA SER A 410 11.59 -14.68 -9.01
C SER A 410 12.83 -15.62 -9.07
N ARG A 411 12.80 -16.64 -9.93
CA ARG A 411 13.95 -17.55 -10.18
C ARG A 411 14.98 -16.96 -11.14
N PHE A 412 14.60 -15.99 -11.94
CA PHE A 412 15.42 -15.42 -13.03
C PHE A 412 15.87 -13.98 -12.73
N VAL A 413 15.36 -13.38 -11.68
CA VAL A 413 15.61 -11.99 -11.30
C VAL A 413 16.58 -11.93 -10.12
N PRO A 414 17.50 -10.94 -10.06
CA PRO A 414 18.37 -10.75 -8.90
C PRO A 414 17.57 -10.64 -7.59
N PRO A 415 18.03 -11.23 -6.46
CA PRO A 415 17.28 -11.30 -5.21
C PRO A 415 16.76 -9.97 -4.68
N VAL A 416 17.52 -8.88 -4.87
CA VAL A 416 17.10 -7.53 -4.44
C VAL A 416 15.84 -7.08 -5.16
N PHE A 417 15.71 -7.34 -6.46
CA PHE A 417 14.50 -7.00 -7.22
C PHE A 417 13.30 -7.84 -6.81
N VAL A 418 13.50 -9.08 -6.37
CA VAL A 418 12.42 -9.92 -5.83
C VAL A 418 11.88 -9.28 -4.54
N GLY A 419 12.76 -8.89 -3.61
CA GLY A 419 12.36 -8.21 -2.39
C GLY A 419 11.60 -6.91 -2.66
N ILE A 420 12.16 -6.04 -3.52
CA ILE A 420 11.54 -4.78 -3.91
C ILE A 420 10.19 -5.01 -4.60
N ALA A 421 10.08 -5.98 -5.51
CA ALA A 421 8.85 -6.26 -6.23
C ALA A 421 7.72 -6.66 -5.27
N PHE A 422 7.98 -7.62 -4.39
CA PHE A 422 6.97 -8.11 -3.46
C PHE A 422 6.63 -7.07 -2.38
N ASP A 423 7.58 -6.28 -1.90
CA ASP A 423 7.30 -5.14 -1.01
C ASP A 423 6.47 -4.06 -1.72
N SER A 424 6.78 -3.78 -3.00
CA SER A 424 6.03 -2.80 -3.80
C SER A 424 4.55 -3.17 -3.97
N GLY A 425 4.23 -4.47 -3.98
CA GLY A 425 2.85 -4.94 -4.05
C GLY A 425 2.00 -4.46 -2.89
N GLY A 426 2.49 -4.65 -1.66
CA GLY A 426 1.81 -4.14 -0.48
C GLY A 426 1.71 -2.61 -0.45
N VAL A 427 2.77 -1.93 -0.90
CA VAL A 427 2.86 -0.47 -0.83
C VAL A 427 1.98 0.24 -1.87
N ALA A 428 1.77 -0.35 -3.05
CA ALA A 428 1.02 0.28 -4.15
C ALA A 428 -0.49 0.29 -3.93
N SER A 429 -1.00 -0.50 -3.00
CA SER A 429 -2.43 -0.69 -2.73
C SER A 429 -2.91 0.07 -1.47
N GLY A 430 -2.42 1.27 -1.25
CA GLY A 430 -2.72 2.10 -0.07
C GLY A 430 -4.02 2.90 -0.15
N PRO A 431 -4.10 4.03 0.61
CA PRO A 431 -5.32 4.80 0.85
C PRO A 431 -6.11 5.18 -0.38
N MET A 432 -5.44 5.62 -1.44
CA MET A 432 -6.14 6.07 -2.65
C MET A 432 -6.81 4.90 -3.40
N THR A 433 -6.25 3.69 -3.28
CA THR A 433 -6.84 2.49 -3.87
C THR A 433 -8.08 2.06 -3.09
N SER A 434 -8.02 2.05 -1.76
CA SER A 434 -9.13 1.63 -0.90
C SER A 434 -10.27 2.64 -0.84
N THR A 435 -9.98 3.95 -0.94
CA THR A 435 -10.96 5.02 -0.73
C THR A 435 -11.50 5.66 -2.01
N PHE A 436 -10.85 5.45 -3.16
CA PHE A 436 -11.34 5.96 -4.44
C PHE A 436 -11.58 4.85 -5.48
N LEU A 437 -10.58 3.97 -5.74
CA LEU A 437 -10.75 2.92 -6.74
C LEU A 437 -11.75 1.85 -6.31
N LEU A 438 -11.72 1.43 -5.05
CA LEU A 438 -12.69 0.44 -4.58
C LEU A 438 -14.12 0.99 -4.61
N PRO A 439 -14.45 2.19 -4.12
CA PRO A 439 -15.75 2.80 -4.33
C PRO A 439 -16.16 2.95 -5.80
N LEU A 440 -15.22 3.29 -6.69
CA LEU A 440 -15.47 3.34 -8.14
C LEU A 440 -15.91 1.96 -8.68
N ALA A 441 -15.20 0.90 -8.27
CA ALA A 441 -15.54 -0.47 -8.64
C ALA A 441 -16.88 -0.92 -8.07
N MET A 442 -17.16 -0.57 -6.80
CA MET A 442 -18.43 -0.89 -6.12
C MET A 442 -19.60 -0.21 -6.80
N GLY A 443 -19.49 1.09 -7.13
CA GLY A 443 -20.51 1.83 -7.88
C GLY A 443 -20.75 1.24 -9.27
N ALA A 444 -19.68 0.92 -10.01
CA ALA A 444 -19.78 0.29 -11.32
C ALA A 444 -20.42 -1.11 -11.23
N CYS A 445 -20.03 -1.91 -10.25
CA CYS A 445 -20.57 -3.25 -10.02
C CYS A 445 -22.08 -3.23 -9.72
N SER A 446 -22.50 -2.34 -8.81
CA SER A 446 -23.92 -2.14 -8.49
C SER A 446 -24.73 -1.72 -9.73
N ALA A 447 -24.17 -0.84 -10.56
CA ALA A 447 -24.84 -0.35 -11.75
C ALA A 447 -25.03 -1.39 -12.87
N VAL A 448 -24.10 -2.35 -12.97
CA VAL A 448 -24.22 -3.47 -13.92
C VAL A 448 -25.00 -4.65 -13.35
N GLY A 449 -25.46 -4.58 -12.09
CA GLY A 449 -26.21 -5.64 -11.43
C GLY A 449 -25.33 -6.82 -10.96
N GLY A 450 -24.02 -6.60 -10.77
CA GLY A 450 -23.09 -7.60 -10.24
C GLY A 450 -23.15 -7.71 -8.71
N ASN A 451 -22.50 -8.73 -8.17
CA ASN A 451 -22.34 -8.89 -6.73
C ASN A 451 -21.11 -8.11 -6.26
N VAL A 452 -21.34 -7.03 -5.49
CA VAL A 452 -20.27 -6.14 -5.02
C VAL A 452 -19.19 -6.90 -4.24
N VAL A 453 -19.57 -7.86 -3.40
CA VAL A 453 -18.64 -8.60 -2.53
C VAL A 453 -17.71 -9.51 -3.35
N THR A 454 -18.22 -10.15 -4.41
CA THR A 454 -17.42 -11.05 -5.24
C THR A 454 -16.76 -10.36 -6.42
N ASP A 455 -17.35 -9.30 -6.98
CA ASP A 455 -16.94 -8.74 -8.27
C ASP A 455 -16.22 -7.38 -8.14
N ALA A 456 -16.56 -6.55 -7.13
CA ALA A 456 -15.89 -5.29 -6.89
C ALA A 456 -14.67 -5.43 -5.97
N PHE A 457 -14.79 -6.17 -4.86
CA PHE A 457 -13.62 -6.49 -4.03
C PHE A 457 -12.61 -7.32 -4.82
N GLY A 458 -11.35 -7.21 -4.43
CA GLY A 458 -10.21 -7.78 -5.16
C GLY A 458 -9.50 -6.78 -6.06
N ILE A 459 -9.99 -5.54 -6.17
CA ILE A 459 -9.29 -4.49 -6.91
C ILE A 459 -7.98 -4.11 -6.22
N VAL A 460 -7.98 -4.04 -4.88
CA VAL A 460 -6.78 -3.78 -4.07
C VAL A 460 -5.76 -4.90 -4.29
N ALA A 461 -6.22 -6.15 -4.30
CA ALA A 461 -5.39 -7.33 -4.58
C ALA A 461 -4.76 -7.30 -5.97
N LEU A 462 -5.50 -6.87 -7.00
CA LEU A 462 -4.97 -6.75 -8.35
C LEU A 462 -3.96 -5.62 -8.46
N VAL A 463 -4.20 -4.49 -7.80
CA VAL A 463 -3.24 -3.38 -7.69
C VAL A 463 -1.98 -3.84 -6.96
N ALA A 464 -2.10 -4.66 -5.91
CA ALA A 464 -0.97 -5.23 -5.20
C ALA A 464 -0.17 -6.27 -6.04
N LEU A 465 -0.84 -7.03 -6.91
CA LEU A 465 -0.21 -8.02 -7.77
C LEU A 465 0.64 -7.39 -8.89
N ALA A 466 0.21 -6.26 -9.44
CA ALA A 466 0.85 -5.64 -10.59
C ALA A 466 2.33 -5.27 -10.39
N PRO A 467 2.73 -4.65 -9.27
CA PRO A 467 4.13 -4.36 -8.97
C PRO A 467 5.03 -5.60 -8.94
N LEU A 468 4.49 -6.73 -8.47
CA LEU A 468 5.25 -8.00 -8.42
C LEU A 468 5.77 -8.39 -9.79
N ILE A 469 4.96 -8.18 -10.81
CA ILE A 469 5.31 -8.48 -12.19
C ILE A 469 6.13 -7.35 -12.81
N ALA A 470 5.67 -6.10 -12.69
CA ALA A 470 6.29 -4.94 -13.33
C ALA A 470 7.74 -4.70 -12.87
N ILE A 471 8.00 -4.79 -11.57
CA ILE A 471 9.34 -4.59 -11.01
C ILE A 471 10.26 -5.77 -11.36
N GLN A 472 9.75 -7.00 -11.40
CA GLN A 472 10.55 -8.14 -11.83
C GLN A 472 10.89 -8.09 -13.33
N ILE A 473 9.98 -7.61 -14.19
CA ILE A 473 10.29 -7.33 -15.60
C ILE A 473 11.42 -6.30 -15.69
N MET A 474 11.35 -5.21 -14.91
CA MET A 474 12.43 -4.22 -14.85
C MET A 474 13.74 -4.84 -14.40
N GLY A 475 13.72 -5.72 -13.40
CA GLY A 475 14.90 -6.46 -12.92
C GLY A 475 15.52 -7.38 -13.97
N LEU A 476 14.69 -8.07 -14.77
CA LEU A 476 15.15 -8.88 -15.90
C LEU A 476 15.83 -8.03 -16.98
N LEU A 477 15.24 -6.89 -17.33
CA LEU A 477 15.81 -5.97 -18.30
C LEU A 477 17.15 -5.38 -17.81
N TYR A 478 17.22 -5.06 -16.51
CA TYR A 478 18.45 -4.59 -15.89
C TYR A 478 19.54 -5.66 -15.92
N ALA A 479 19.26 -6.89 -15.51
CA ALA A 479 20.21 -8.00 -15.52
C ALA A 479 20.78 -8.25 -16.92
N ARG A 480 19.93 -8.21 -17.97
CA ARG A 480 20.37 -8.37 -19.36
C ARG A 480 21.30 -7.24 -19.82
N ARG A 481 21.01 -5.99 -19.45
CA ARG A 481 21.87 -4.84 -19.81
C ARG A 481 23.22 -4.92 -19.14
N THR A 482 23.29 -5.31 -17.87
CA THR A 482 24.55 -5.46 -17.14
C THR A 482 25.40 -6.59 -17.73
N GLN A 483 24.78 -7.71 -18.11
CA GLN A 483 25.49 -8.82 -18.79
C GLN A 483 26.01 -8.39 -20.16
N ALA A 484 25.25 -7.60 -20.93
CA ALA A 484 25.69 -7.09 -22.23
C ALA A 484 26.85 -6.09 -22.12
N GLN A 485 26.94 -5.33 -21.03
CA GLN A 485 28.07 -4.40 -20.77
C GLN A 485 29.29 -5.09 -20.21
N THR A 486 29.14 -6.25 -19.54
CA THR A 486 30.24 -7.05 -19.00
C THR A 486 30.77 -8.12 -20.00
N ALA A 487 30.07 -8.31 -21.13
CA ALA A 487 30.58 -9.12 -22.21
C ALA A 487 31.88 -8.44 -22.73
N PRO A 488 33.06 -9.10 -22.68
CA PRO A 488 34.27 -8.49 -23.18
C PRO A 488 34.08 -8.13 -24.65
N ASN A 489 34.43 -6.90 -25.01
CA ASN A 489 34.54 -6.48 -26.40
C ASN A 489 35.63 -7.33 -27.04
N LEU A 490 35.26 -8.48 -27.61
CA LEU A 490 36.15 -9.38 -28.32
C LEU A 490 36.75 -8.75 -29.61
N LEU A 491 36.53 -7.43 -29.79
CA LEU A 491 37.02 -6.69 -30.95
C LEU A 491 38.18 -5.72 -30.63
N ASP A 492 38.67 -5.64 -29.37
CA ASP A 492 39.70 -4.64 -29.00
C ASP A 492 41.01 -5.25 -28.47
N ASP A 493 41.20 -6.56 -28.55
CA ASP A 493 42.51 -7.22 -28.30
C ASP A 493 43.26 -7.50 -29.62
N THR A 494 43.41 -6.50 -30.46
CA THR A 494 44.53 -6.48 -31.39
C THR A 494 45.77 -6.02 -30.62
N VAL A 495 46.52 -6.96 -30.09
CA VAL A 495 47.87 -6.76 -29.61
C VAL A 495 48.68 -6.20 -30.79
N VAL A 496 48.98 -4.91 -30.74
CA VAL A 496 50.00 -4.32 -31.64
C VAL A 496 51.35 -4.70 -31.05
N GLU A 497 51.95 -5.75 -31.58
CA GLU A 497 53.40 -6.02 -31.37
C GLU A 497 54.18 -4.85 -31.98
N LEU A 498 54.75 -4.01 -31.11
CA LEU A 498 55.74 -3.02 -31.52
C LEU A 498 57.05 -3.81 -31.81
N GLU A 499 57.34 -4.03 -33.09
CA GLU A 499 58.68 -4.41 -33.50
C GLU A 499 59.69 -3.30 -33.16
N GLU A 500 60.64 -3.60 -32.27
CA GLU A 500 61.80 -2.75 -32.01
C GLU A 500 62.64 -2.70 -33.26
N TYR A 501 62.88 -1.49 -33.76
CA TYR A 501 64.01 -1.14 -34.61
C TYR A 501 64.93 -0.12 -33.94
#